data_4e966ded6b01eb322a929c11a96e4dc1
#
_entry.id   4e966ded6b01eb322a929c11a96e4dc1
#
_cell.length_a   1.000
_cell.length_b   1.000
_cell.length_c   1.000
_cell.angle_alpha   90.00
_cell.angle_beta   90.00
_cell.angle_gamma   90.00
#
_symmetry.space_group_name_H-M   'P 1'
#
loop_
_entity.id
_entity.type
_entity.pdbx_description
1 polymer ?
#
loop_
_entity_poly.entity_id
_entity_poly.type
_entity_poly.pdbx_seq_one_letter_code
_entity_poly.pdbx_strand_id
1 'polypeptide(L)' 'MILVFAQWCVNNGLDPEEMYRQAYPNQQSNERLQQVQKLIVSKEEAGEIPDDTVLGVLSMFGNEDLAMVVSEAIAARK' A
#
# COMPACT_ATOMS: atom_id res chain seq x y z
N MET A 1 -6.92 7.30 0.30
CA MET A 1 -6.70 5.86 0.00
C MET A 1 -5.23 5.56 -0.25
N ILE A 2 -4.62 6.22 -1.21
CA ILE A 2 -3.20 5.96 -1.56
C ILE A 2 -2.27 6.17 -0.37
N LEU A 3 -2.51 7.18 0.45
CA LEU A 3 -1.67 7.44 1.62
C LEU A 3 -1.74 6.29 2.64
N VAL A 4 -2.94 5.76 2.88
CA VAL A 4 -3.12 4.64 3.81
C VAL A 4 -2.36 3.42 3.31
N PHE A 5 -2.50 3.09 2.03
CA PHE A 5 -1.79 1.98 1.41
C PHE A 5 -0.27 2.16 1.51
N ALA A 6 0.21 3.33 1.12
CA ALA A 6 1.66 3.60 1.11
C ALA A 6 2.23 3.56 2.53
N GLN A 7 1.53 4.12 3.50
CA GLN A 7 1.97 4.10 4.89
C GLN A 7 2.00 2.66 5.43
N TRP A 8 1.00 1.85 5.10
CA TRP A 8 0.98 0.45 5.50
C TRP A 8 2.20 -0.30 4.93
N CYS A 9 2.52 -0.04 3.66
CA CYS A 9 3.68 -0.68 3.03
C CYS A 9 4.97 -0.32 3.76
N VAL A 10 5.19 0.95 4.03
CA VAL A 10 6.39 1.42 4.73
C VAL A 10 6.46 0.81 6.13
N ASN A 11 5.32 0.75 6.83
CA ASN A 11 5.25 0.16 8.17
C ASN A 11 5.67 -1.31 8.18
N ASN A 12 5.50 -1.99 7.06
CA ASN A 12 5.83 -3.42 6.93
C ASN A 12 7.14 -3.66 6.17
N GLY A 13 7.92 -2.60 5.93
CA GLY A 13 9.18 -2.73 5.21
C GLY A 13 9.03 -3.01 3.74
N LEU A 14 7.90 -2.63 3.14
CA LEU A 14 7.60 -2.86 1.74
C LEU A 14 7.67 -1.55 0.96
N ASP A 15 7.99 -1.65 -0.33
CA ASP A 15 8.02 -0.50 -1.23
C ASP A 15 6.64 -0.31 -1.86
N PRO A 16 5.93 0.79 -1.55
CA PRO A 16 4.60 1.01 -2.10
C PRO A 16 4.58 1.08 -3.63
N GLU A 17 5.64 1.65 -4.21
CA GLU A 17 5.73 1.78 -5.66
C GLU A 17 5.84 0.42 -6.33
N GLU A 18 6.65 -0.47 -5.77
CA GLU A 18 6.78 -1.82 -6.29
C GLU A 18 5.50 -2.62 -6.14
N MET A 19 4.83 -2.50 -5.00
CA MET A 19 3.54 -3.16 -4.78
C MET A 19 2.51 -2.69 -5.80
N TYR A 20 2.46 -1.39 -6.05
CA TYR A 20 1.56 -0.82 -7.04
C TYR A 20 1.87 -1.35 -8.45
N ARG A 21 3.16 -1.46 -8.78
CA ARG A 21 3.58 -1.97 -10.08
C ARG A 21 3.20 -3.43 -10.26
N GLN A 22 3.26 -4.23 -9.22
CA GLN A 22 2.82 -5.63 -9.29
C GLN A 22 1.33 -5.73 -9.59
N ALA A 23 0.52 -4.84 -9.01
CA ALA A 23 -0.91 -4.82 -9.25
C ALA A 23 -1.27 -4.31 -10.63
N TYR A 24 -0.51 -3.33 -11.11
CA TYR A 24 -0.81 -2.64 -12.38
C TYR A 24 0.45 -2.56 -13.24
N PRO A 25 0.92 -3.69 -13.79
CA PRO A 25 2.21 -3.73 -14.49
C PRO A 25 2.22 -2.93 -15.80
N ASN A 26 1.04 -2.66 -16.37
CA ASN A 26 0.95 -1.94 -17.62
C ASN A 26 0.79 -0.43 -17.44
N GLN A 27 0.75 0.05 -16.20
CA GLN A 27 0.63 1.47 -15.92
C GLN A 27 1.99 2.07 -15.60
N GLN A 28 2.16 3.34 -15.98
CA GLN A 28 3.35 4.08 -15.60
C GLN A 28 3.24 4.46 -14.11
N SER A 29 4.35 4.89 -13.55
CA SER A 29 4.38 5.25 -12.13
C SER A 29 3.32 6.30 -11.82
N ASN A 30 2.61 6.09 -10.72
CA ASN A 30 1.52 6.95 -10.29
C ASN A 30 2.09 8.21 -9.61
N GLU A 31 1.78 9.38 -10.17
CA GLU A 31 2.23 10.64 -9.60
C GLU A 31 1.71 10.85 -8.18
N ARG A 32 0.47 10.43 -7.92
CA ARG A 32 -0.11 10.53 -6.57
C ARG A 32 0.69 9.72 -5.58
N LEU A 33 1.13 8.53 -5.98
CA LEU A 33 1.95 7.70 -5.11
C LEU A 33 3.27 8.37 -4.79
N GLN A 34 3.91 9.00 -5.79
CA GLN A 34 5.14 9.73 -5.56
C GLN A 34 4.94 10.93 -4.64
N GLN A 35 3.81 11.62 -4.78
CA GLN A 35 3.48 12.76 -3.93
C GLN A 35 3.25 12.33 -2.48
N VAL A 36 2.51 11.25 -2.27
CA VAL A 36 2.22 10.79 -0.90
C VAL A 36 3.45 10.21 -0.22
N GLN A 37 4.42 9.72 -0.98
CA GLN A 37 5.67 9.23 -0.37
C GLN A 37 6.37 10.33 0.43
N LYS A 38 6.20 11.59 0.04
CA LYS A 38 6.75 12.72 0.78
C LYS A 38 6.03 12.97 2.10
N LEU A 39 4.81 12.47 2.22
CA LEU A 39 3.98 12.62 3.42
C LEU A 39 4.10 11.43 4.36
N ILE A 40 4.75 10.36 3.92
CA ILE A 40 4.91 9.17 4.73
C ILE A 40 5.92 9.42 5.82
N VAL A 41 5.57 9.01 7.02
CA VAL A 41 6.42 9.15 8.20
C VAL A 41 6.86 7.78 8.68
N SER A 42 7.73 7.73 9.67
CA SER A 42 8.18 6.46 10.24
C SER A 42 7.00 5.74 10.91
N LYS A 43 7.13 4.42 11.03
CA LYS A 43 6.11 3.61 11.70
C LYS A 43 5.83 4.11 13.11
N GLU A 44 6.86 4.55 13.81
CA GLU A 44 6.74 5.04 15.18
C GLU A 44 5.89 6.29 15.26
N GLU A 45 5.93 7.14 14.24
CA GLU A 45 5.12 8.36 14.21
C GLU A 45 3.71 8.11 13.71
N ALA A 46 3.55 7.25 12.71
CA ALA A 46 2.26 6.98 12.09
C ALA A 46 1.40 6.04 12.92
N GLY A 47 2.03 5.17 13.69
CA GLY A 47 1.33 4.10 14.36
C GLY A 47 1.01 2.97 13.41
N GLU A 48 0.49 1.88 13.95
CA GLU A 48 0.18 0.69 13.17
C GLU A 48 -1.11 0.84 12.40
N ILE A 49 -1.09 0.40 11.14
CA ILE A 49 -2.30 0.30 10.31
C ILE A 49 -2.61 -1.20 10.20
N PRO A 50 -3.75 -1.66 10.75
CA PRO A 50 -4.11 -3.07 10.66
C PRO A 50 -4.28 -3.53 9.21
N ASP A 51 -3.95 -4.81 8.95
CA ASP A 51 -4.09 -5.39 7.61
C ASP A 51 -5.53 -5.28 7.11
N ASP A 52 -6.50 -5.54 7.98
CA ASP A 52 -7.91 -5.46 7.61
C ASP A 52 -8.30 -4.04 7.18
N THR A 53 -7.72 -3.05 7.80
CA THR A 53 -8.01 -1.65 7.47
C THR A 53 -7.55 -1.32 6.05
N VAL A 54 -6.32 -1.68 5.69
CA VAL A 54 -5.81 -1.38 4.36
C VAL A 54 -6.58 -2.19 3.30
N LEU A 55 -6.90 -3.44 3.57
CA LEU A 55 -7.67 -4.26 2.64
C LEU A 55 -9.08 -3.70 2.46
N GLY A 56 -9.72 -3.27 3.54
CA GLY A 56 -11.05 -2.69 3.48
C GLY A 56 -11.08 -1.40 2.68
N VAL A 57 -10.07 -0.54 2.85
CA VAL A 57 -9.96 0.70 2.10
C VAL A 57 -9.77 0.42 0.61
N LEU A 58 -8.88 -0.51 0.26
CA LEU A 58 -8.64 -0.86 -1.14
C LEU A 58 -9.89 -1.44 -1.79
N SER A 59 -10.61 -2.29 -1.09
CA SER A 59 -11.86 -2.86 -1.58
C SER A 59 -12.93 -1.79 -1.76
N MET A 60 -13.04 -0.87 -0.82
CA MET A 60 -14.01 0.22 -0.87
C MET A 60 -13.82 1.11 -2.11
N PHE A 61 -12.59 1.31 -2.53
CA PHE A 61 -12.26 2.13 -3.70
C PHE A 61 -12.12 1.32 -4.98
N GLY A 62 -12.46 0.04 -4.95
CA GLY A 62 -12.44 -0.80 -6.14
C GLY A 62 -11.06 -1.21 -6.61
N ASN A 63 -10.04 -1.12 -5.76
CA ASN A 63 -8.67 -1.49 -6.10
C ASN A 63 -8.40 -2.96 -5.76
N GLU A 64 -9.18 -3.86 -6.37
CA GLU A 64 -9.12 -5.29 -6.06
C GLU A 64 -7.77 -5.91 -6.40
N ASP A 65 -7.16 -5.48 -7.52
CA ASP A 65 -5.84 -5.99 -7.90
C ASP A 65 -4.79 -5.65 -6.85
N LEU A 66 -4.84 -4.41 -6.35
CA LEU A 66 -3.92 -3.97 -5.32
C LEU A 66 -4.19 -4.68 -4.00
N ALA A 67 -5.47 -4.90 -3.67
CA ALA A 67 -5.84 -5.66 -2.49
C ALA A 67 -5.29 -7.09 -2.55
N MET A 68 -5.29 -7.69 -3.73
CA MET A 68 -4.72 -9.03 -3.91
C MET A 68 -3.21 -9.03 -3.65
N VAL A 69 -2.49 -8.05 -4.18
CA VAL A 69 -1.04 -7.93 -3.95
C VAL A 69 -0.76 -7.76 -2.46
N VAL A 70 -1.54 -6.93 -1.78
CA VAL A 70 -1.41 -6.73 -0.34
C VAL A 70 -1.68 -8.04 0.42
N SER A 71 -2.72 -8.78 0.03
CA SER A 71 -3.03 -10.08 0.65
C SER A 71 -1.89 -11.07 0.49
N GLU A 72 -1.28 -11.11 -0.68
CA GLU A 72 -0.13 -11.98 -0.93
C GLU A 72 1.06 -11.59 -0.07
N ALA A 73 1.30 -10.30 0.10
CA ALA A 73 2.38 -9.81 0.96
C ALA A 73 2.15 -10.19 2.42
N ILE A 74 0.90 -10.11 2.88
CA ILE A 74 0.52 -10.52 4.23
C ILE A 74 0.80 -12.02 4.42
N ALA A 75 0.41 -12.83 3.45
CA ALA A 75 0.64 -14.27 3.52
C ALA A 75 2.13 -14.60 3.50
N ALA A 76 2.90 -13.89 2.71
CA ALA A 76 4.35 -14.11 2.61
C ALA A 76 5.09 -13.72 3.88
N ARG A 77 4.52 -12.79 4.68
CA ARG A 77 5.13 -12.32 5.91
C ARG A 77 5.15 -13.39 7.00
N LYS A 78 4.29 -14.38 6.89
CA LYS A 78 4.25 -15.50 7.81
C LYS A 78 5.30 -16.56 7.41
#